data_666ca5adcb4b44fef4f72538786dc3d9
#
_entry.id   666ca5adcb4b44fef4f72538786dc3d9
#
_cell.length_a   1.000
_cell.length_b   1.000
_cell.length_c   1.000
_cell.angle_alpha   90.00
_cell.angle_beta   90.00
_cell.angle_gamma   90.00
#
_symmetry.space_group_name_H-M   'P 1'
#
loop_
_entity.id
_entity.type
_entity.pdbx_description
1 polymer ?
#
loop_
_entity_poly.entity_id
_entity_poly.type
_entity_poly.pdbx_seq_one_letter_code
_entity_poly.pdbx_strand_id
1 'polypeptide(L)'
;MIGKEGATKREIEDRLQVKIELDAEEGTVRVENIGEDVLAEWKTRDIIKAIGEGMNPQKAMKLRSDDYVLEIIELEDIVGRSKKTLERQKARIIGTKGKARRAVEEYTGADVSVSRRCVAVVGTPERADAAREAITLICRGMPHGVVYKLLQKKSRELKEKDFSLWK
;
A
#
# COMPACT_ATOMS: atom_id res chain seq x y z
N MET A 1 2.37 15.60 -0.95
CA MET A 1 1.09 15.12 -1.46
C MET A 1 0.68 15.74 -2.81
N ILE A 2 0.83 17.04 -2.98
CA ILE A 2 0.37 17.74 -4.21
C ILE A 2 1.27 17.46 -5.44
N GLY A 3 2.45 16.89 -5.25
CA GLY A 3 3.46 16.73 -6.31
C GLY A 3 4.06 18.07 -6.75
N LYS A 4 5.01 18.03 -7.72
CA LYS A 4 5.53 19.26 -8.32
C LYS A 4 4.38 19.98 -9.04
N GLU A 5 4.11 21.22 -8.62
CA GLU A 5 3.11 22.11 -9.24
C GLU A 5 1.66 21.57 -9.26
N GLY A 6 1.29 20.70 -8.33
CA GLY A 6 -0.06 20.14 -8.29
C GLY A 6 -0.35 19.09 -9.37
N ALA A 7 0.66 18.59 -10.07
CA ALA A 7 0.50 17.62 -11.15
C ALA A 7 -0.21 16.35 -10.72
N THR A 8 0.17 15.79 -9.56
CA THR A 8 -0.47 14.58 -9.03
C THR A 8 -1.95 14.78 -8.73
N LYS A 9 -2.32 15.95 -8.15
CA LYS A 9 -3.72 16.30 -7.89
C LYS A 9 -4.52 16.33 -9.20
N ARG A 10 -4.02 17.06 -10.20
CA ARG A 10 -4.69 17.16 -11.51
C ARG A 10 -4.84 15.81 -12.19
N GLU A 11 -3.80 14.98 -12.14
CA GLU A 11 -3.86 13.62 -12.70
C GLU A 11 -4.96 12.76 -12.05
N ILE A 12 -5.14 12.86 -10.73
CA ILE A 12 -6.20 12.14 -10.02
C ILE A 12 -7.57 12.70 -10.41
N GLU A 13 -7.73 14.03 -10.41
CA GLU A 13 -8.97 14.69 -10.79
C GLU A 13 -9.42 14.33 -12.22
N ASP A 14 -8.49 14.37 -13.17
CA ASP A 14 -8.77 14.06 -14.58
C ASP A 14 -9.14 12.58 -14.79
N ARG A 15 -8.42 11.67 -14.13
CA ARG A 15 -8.60 10.22 -14.35
C ARG A 15 -9.80 9.63 -13.62
N LEU A 16 -10.19 10.19 -12.49
CA LEU A 16 -11.33 9.72 -11.69
C LEU A 16 -12.57 10.60 -11.81
N GLN A 17 -12.45 11.72 -12.52
CA GLN A 17 -13.52 12.71 -12.65
C GLN A 17 -14.07 13.15 -11.28
N VAL A 18 -13.17 13.58 -10.43
CA VAL A 18 -13.44 14.12 -9.11
C VAL A 18 -12.84 15.50 -8.97
N LYS A 19 -13.38 16.27 -8.04
CA LYS A 19 -12.80 17.54 -7.60
C LYS A 19 -12.19 17.34 -6.22
N ILE A 20 -10.93 17.74 -6.05
CA ILE A 20 -10.20 17.63 -4.79
C ILE A 20 -9.94 19.04 -4.25
N GLU A 21 -10.46 19.32 -3.08
CA GLU A 21 -10.20 20.55 -2.34
C GLU A 21 -9.33 20.22 -1.12
N LEU A 22 -8.19 20.92 -1.02
CA LEU A 22 -7.25 20.77 0.08
C LEU A 22 -7.37 21.97 1.00
N ASP A 23 -7.80 21.76 2.22
CA ASP A 23 -7.71 22.76 3.26
C ASP A 23 -6.38 22.61 3.98
N ALA A 24 -5.49 23.57 3.74
CA ALA A 24 -4.15 23.58 4.33
C ALA A 24 -4.16 23.99 5.82
N GLU A 25 -5.18 24.73 6.26
CA GLU A 25 -5.29 25.19 7.66
C GLU A 25 -5.83 24.06 8.55
N GLU A 26 -6.86 23.37 8.08
CA GLU A 26 -7.45 22.23 8.80
C GLU A 26 -6.75 20.89 8.50
N GLY A 27 -5.90 20.83 7.47
CA GLY A 27 -5.25 19.58 7.02
C GLY A 27 -6.25 18.57 6.46
N THR A 28 -7.43 19.01 6.03
CA THR A 28 -8.49 18.14 5.51
C THR A 28 -8.49 18.11 3.99
N VAL A 29 -8.98 17.00 3.45
CA VAL A 29 -9.15 16.79 2.01
C VAL A 29 -10.61 16.49 1.74
N ARG A 30 -11.25 17.33 0.96
CA ARG A 30 -12.60 17.10 0.44
C ARG A 30 -12.50 16.54 -0.97
N VAL A 31 -13.28 15.52 -1.24
CA VAL A 31 -13.38 14.91 -2.57
C VAL A 31 -14.84 14.92 -2.96
N GLU A 32 -15.13 15.47 -4.12
CA GLU A 32 -16.46 15.55 -4.71
C GLU A 32 -16.46 14.81 -6.05
N ASN A 33 -17.39 13.89 -6.22
CA ASN A 33 -17.56 13.17 -7.48
C ASN A 33 -18.28 14.05 -8.50
N ILE A 34 -17.68 14.26 -9.66
CA ILE A 34 -18.26 14.99 -10.79
C ILE A 34 -18.52 14.09 -12.00
N GLY A 35 -18.16 12.80 -11.92
CA GLY A 35 -18.33 11.79 -12.94
C GLY A 35 -19.49 10.82 -12.64
N GLU A 36 -19.52 9.73 -13.38
CA GLU A 36 -20.56 8.70 -13.27
C GLU A 36 -20.20 7.53 -12.33
N ASP A 37 -18.90 7.35 -11.99
CA ASP A 37 -18.46 6.28 -11.11
C ASP A 37 -18.81 6.61 -9.64
N VAL A 38 -19.79 5.91 -9.09
CA VAL A 38 -20.25 6.07 -7.70
C VAL A 38 -19.13 5.81 -6.68
N LEU A 39 -18.13 5.00 -7.03
CA LEU A 39 -17.01 4.66 -6.16
C LEU A 39 -15.81 5.61 -6.30
N ALA A 40 -15.87 6.60 -7.21
CA ALA A 40 -14.75 7.49 -7.49
C ALA A 40 -14.23 8.24 -6.25
N GLU A 41 -15.11 8.66 -5.34
CA GLU A 41 -14.70 9.31 -4.09
C GLU A 41 -13.91 8.37 -3.17
N TRP A 42 -14.37 7.12 -3.00
CA TRP A 42 -13.69 6.12 -2.18
C TRP A 42 -12.32 5.78 -2.74
N LYS A 43 -12.24 5.50 -4.06
CA LYS A 43 -10.98 5.25 -4.76
C LYS A 43 -10.01 6.42 -4.62
N THR A 44 -10.51 7.64 -4.76
CA THR A 44 -9.70 8.86 -4.60
C THR A 44 -9.16 9.01 -3.18
N ARG A 45 -9.99 8.76 -2.16
CA ARG A 45 -9.56 8.79 -0.76
C ARG A 45 -8.47 7.77 -0.48
N ASP A 46 -8.60 6.55 -1.00
CA ASP A 46 -7.60 5.50 -0.84
C ASP A 46 -6.29 5.87 -1.56
N ILE A 47 -6.35 6.42 -2.76
CA ILE A 47 -5.17 6.91 -3.49
C ILE A 47 -4.46 8.02 -2.70
N ILE A 48 -5.21 9.00 -2.20
CA ILE A 48 -4.65 10.10 -1.41
C ILE A 48 -4.02 9.56 -0.12
N LYS A 49 -4.69 8.61 0.55
CA LYS A 49 -4.19 7.97 1.76
C LYS A 49 -2.89 7.21 1.49
N ALA A 50 -2.83 6.41 0.43
CA ALA A 50 -1.63 5.69 0.04
C ALA A 50 -0.45 6.63 -0.26
N ILE A 51 -0.69 7.74 -0.98
CA ILE A 51 0.32 8.76 -1.25
C ILE A 51 0.76 9.45 0.05
N GLY A 52 -0.17 9.74 0.95
CA GLY A 52 0.10 10.29 2.28
C GLY A 52 1.03 9.42 3.10
N GLU A 53 0.91 8.11 2.95
CA GLU A 53 1.80 7.11 3.58
C GLU A 53 3.08 6.84 2.75
N GLY A 54 3.42 7.72 1.82
CA GLY A 54 4.69 7.70 1.09
C GLY A 54 4.72 6.80 -0.13
N MET A 55 3.58 6.30 -0.59
CA MET A 55 3.53 5.51 -1.82
C MET A 55 3.73 6.40 -3.04
N ASN A 56 4.44 5.86 -4.02
CA ASN A 56 4.59 6.54 -5.31
C ASN A 56 3.21 6.75 -5.95
N PRO A 57 2.88 7.97 -6.44
CA PRO A 57 1.59 8.27 -7.04
C PRO A 57 1.17 7.31 -8.14
N GLN A 58 2.10 6.89 -9.01
CA GLN A 58 1.81 5.94 -10.09
C GLN A 58 1.40 4.56 -9.55
N LYS A 59 2.00 4.11 -8.44
CA LYS A 59 1.62 2.87 -7.76
C LYS A 59 0.26 3.01 -7.08
N ALA A 60 0.02 4.12 -6.40
CA ALA A 60 -1.26 4.42 -5.76
C ALA A 60 -2.41 4.50 -6.78
N MET A 61 -2.16 4.97 -8.00
CA MET A 61 -3.16 5.03 -9.09
C MET A 61 -3.71 3.67 -9.52
N LYS A 62 -3.09 2.55 -9.15
CA LYS A 62 -3.66 1.21 -9.35
C LYS A 62 -4.99 1.02 -8.63
N LEU A 63 -5.18 1.73 -7.50
CA LEU A 63 -6.44 1.75 -6.74
C LEU A 63 -7.65 2.33 -7.51
N ARG A 64 -7.42 2.87 -8.69
CA ARG A 64 -8.51 3.24 -9.62
C ARG A 64 -9.30 2.03 -10.11
N SER A 65 -8.64 0.88 -10.27
CA SER A 65 -9.30 -0.37 -10.65
C SER A 65 -9.95 -1.02 -9.42
N ASP A 66 -11.14 -1.58 -9.61
CA ASP A 66 -11.89 -2.32 -8.58
C ASP A 66 -11.19 -3.60 -8.12
N ASP A 67 -10.21 -4.08 -8.90
CA ASP A 67 -9.42 -5.27 -8.56
C ASP A 67 -8.37 -5.00 -7.49
N TYR A 68 -8.07 -3.75 -7.18
CA TYR A 68 -7.01 -3.37 -6.24
C TYR A 68 -7.58 -2.83 -4.94
N VAL A 69 -6.93 -3.19 -3.84
CA VAL A 69 -7.27 -2.73 -2.50
C VAL A 69 -6.07 -2.07 -1.83
N LEU A 70 -6.37 -1.15 -0.92
CA LEU A 70 -5.40 -0.54 -0.02
C LEU A 70 -5.51 -1.19 1.36
N GLU A 71 -4.41 -1.82 1.81
CA GLU A 71 -4.25 -2.29 3.18
C GLU A 71 -3.30 -1.37 3.95
N ILE A 72 -3.73 -0.90 5.11
CA ILE A 72 -2.91 -0.12 6.02
C ILE A 72 -2.64 -0.97 7.26
N ILE A 73 -1.37 -1.21 7.52
CA ILE A 73 -0.89 -2.00 8.67
C ILE A 73 -0.30 -1.03 9.69
N GLU A 74 -1.05 -0.78 10.76
CA GLU A 74 -0.55 0.04 11.87
C GLU A 74 0.49 -0.73 12.67
N LEU A 75 1.73 -0.25 12.69
CA LEU A 75 2.81 -0.94 13.38
C LEU A 75 2.62 -0.92 14.90
N GLU A 76 2.00 0.12 15.44
CA GLU A 76 1.70 0.26 16.87
C GLU A 76 0.80 -0.86 17.38
N ASP A 77 -0.13 -1.36 16.56
CA ASP A 77 -1.05 -2.44 16.92
C ASP A 77 -0.33 -3.79 17.05
N ILE A 78 0.80 -3.96 16.34
CA ILE A 78 1.55 -5.22 16.34
C ILE A 78 2.64 -5.22 17.44
N VAL A 79 3.34 -4.09 17.60
CA VAL A 79 4.58 -4.04 18.41
C VAL A 79 4.52 -3.02 19.56
N GLY A 80 3.38 -2.36 19.73
CA GLY A 80 3.18 -1.34 20.77
C GLY A 80 3.77 0.02 20.37
N ARG A 81 3.60 1.01 21.27
CA ARG A 81 3.87 2.43 20.98
C ARG A 81 5.31 2.87 21.26
N SER A 82 6.19 1.95 21.64
CA SER A 82 7.60 2.31 21.92
C SER A 82 8.30 2.77 20.64
N LYS A 83 8.75 4.03 20.62
CA LYS A 83 9.46 4.61 19.47
C LYS A 83 10.65 3.76 19.03
N LYS A 84 11.44 3.28 19.99
CA LYS A 84 12.61 2.43 19.72
C LYS A 84 12.21 1.10 19.06
N THR A 85 11.11 0.50 19.52
CA THR A 85 10.60 -0.76 18.95
C THR A 85 10.05 -0.53 17.54
N LEU A 86 9.28 0.54 17.32
CA LEU A 86 8.77 0.91 16.01
C LEU A 86 9.88 1.13 14.99
N GLU A 87 10.92 1.91 15.35
CA GLU A 87 12.07 2.16 14.47
C GLU A 87 12.83 0.87 14.14
N ARG A 88 13.01 -0.02 15.11
CA ARG A 88 13.66 -1.31 14.90
C ARG A 88 12.87 -2.21 13.96
N GLN A 89 11.55 -2.32 14.15
CA GLN A 89 10.72 -3.16 13.29
C GLN A 89 10.58 -2.57 11.89
N LYS A 90 10.43 -1.27 11.77
CA LYS A 90 10.48 -0.57 10.50
C LYS A 90 11.78 -0.86 9.73
N ALA A 91 12.93 -0.79 10.41
CA ALA A 91 14.21 -1.13 9.79
C ALA A 91 14.24 -2.59 9.30
N ARG A 92 13.62 -3.52 10.03
CA ARG A 92 13.50 -4.93 9.61
C ARG A 92 12.62 -5.10 8.39
N ILE A 93 11.47 -4.42 8.32
CA ILE A 93 10.57 -4.48 7.16
C ILE A 93 11.25 -3.95 5.91
N ILE A 94 12.01 -2.86 6.03
CA ILE A 94 12.76 -2.28 4.91
C ILE A 94 13.92 -3.21 4.53
N GLY A 95 14.68 -3.66 5.51
CA GLY A 95 15.91 -4.43 5.34
C GLY A 95 17.06 -3.61 4.79
N THR A 96 18.25 -4.20 4.72
CA THR A 96 19.46 -3.55 4.20
C THR A 96 19.22 -3.08 2.76
N LYS A 97 19.40 -1.78 2.51
CA LYS A 97 19.16 -1.15 1.19
C LYS A 97 17.78 -1.46 0.60
N GLY A 98 16.75 -1.67 1.44
CA GLY A 98 15.39 -1.98 1.01
C GLY A 98 15.18 -3.41 0.51
N LYS A 99 16.09 -4.35 0.78
CA LYS A 99 16.04 -5.73 0.27
C LYS A 99 14.81 -6.49 0.75
N ALA A 100 14.45 -6.37 2.04
CA ALA A 100 13.32 -7.10 2.59
C ALA A 100 11.97 -6.60 2.00
N ARG A 101 11.79 -5.28 1.93
CA ARG A 101 10.62 -4.69 1.28
C ARG A 101 10.48 -5.14 -0.18
N ARG A 102 11.56 -5.05 -0.95
CA ARG A 102 11.54 -5.48 -2.36
C ARG A 102 11.25 -6.96 -2.52
N ALA A 103 11.74 -7.82 -1.61
CA ALA A 103 11.42 -9.24 -1.63
C ALA A 103 9.92 -9.48 -1.40
N VAL A 104 9.29 -8.77 -0.45
CA VAL A 104 7.84 -8.85 -0.26
C VAL A 104 7.12 -8.43 -1.53
N GLU A 105 7.48 -7.27 -2.13
CA GLU A 105 6.88 -6.79 -3.38
C GLU A 105 7.03 -7.81 -4.53
N GLU A 106 8.21 -8.40 -4.69
CA GLU A 106 8.52 -9.35 -5.76
C GLU A 106 7.75 -10.67 -5.64
N TYR A 107 7.69 -11.24 -4.43
CA TYR A 107 7.00 -12.51 -4.22
C TYR A 107 5.48 -12.38 -4.25
N THR A 108 4.93 -11.28 -3.78
CA THR A 108 3.47 -11.08 -3.71
C THR A 108 2.91 -10.39 -4.95
N GLY A 109 3.71 -9.57 -5.63
CA GLY A 109 3.25 -8.68 -6.68
C GLY A 109 2.46 -7.47 -6.17
N ALA A 110 2.41 -7.24 -4.85
CA ALA A 110 1.83 -6.05 -4.25
C ALA A 110 2.88 -4.94 -4.15
N ASP A 111 2.46 -3.69 -4.15
CA ASP A 111 3.32 -2.53 -3.89
C ASP A 111 3.30 -2.20 -2.40
N VAL A 112 4.48 -1.93 -1.81
CA VAL A 112 4.65 -1.70 -0.39
C VAL A 112 5.33 -0.36 -0.13
N SER A 113 4.73 0.46 0.71
CA SER A 113 5.33 1.69 1.23
C SER A 113 5.42 1.66 2.75
N VAL A 114 6.59 1.97 3.30
CA VAL A 114 6.83 1.98 4.74
C VAL A 114 6.93 3.43 5.21
N SER A 115 5.94 3.87 5.96
CA SER A 115 5.88 5.20 6.53
C SER A 115 6.40 5.25 7.98
N ARG A 116 6.12 6.33 8.66
CA ARG A 116 6.59 6.51 10.04
C ARG A 116 5.93 5.57 11.04
N ARG A 117 4.64 5.29 10.88
CA ARG A 117 3.81 4.52 11.84
C ARG A 117 3.15 3.31 11.25
N CYS A 118 2.99 3.27 9.94
CA CYS A 118 2.29 2.20 9.27
C CYS A 118 3.01 1.72 8.00
N VAL A 119 2.51 0.65 7.46
CA VAL A 119 2.88 0.15 6.14
C VAL A 119 1.64 0.14 5.26
N ALA A 120 1.72 0.82 4.12
CA ALA A 120 0.68 0.80 3.11
C ALA A 120 1.00 -0.26 2.05
N VAL A 121 0.02 -1.07 1.74
CA VAL A 121 0.12 -2.13 0.72
C VAL A 121 -0.99 -1.93 -0.30
N VAL A 122 -0.63 -1.95 -1.59
CA VAL A 122 -1.57 -1.88 -2.72
C VAL A 122 -1.40 -3.13 -3.58
N GLY A 123 -2.47 -3.85 -3.79
CA GLY A 123 -2.47 -5.08 -4.57
C GLY A 123 -3.89 -5.62 -4.79
N THR A 124 -4.03 -6.72 -5.52
CA THR A 124 -5.28 -7.48 -5.47
C THR A 124 -5.49 -8.03 -4.05
N PRO A 125 -6.73 -8.36 -3.64
CA PRO A 125 -7.00 -8.81 -2.26
C PRO A 125 -6.05 -9.92 -1.79
N GLU A 126 -5.84 -10.95 -2.60
CA GLU A 126 -4.95 -12.08 -2.24
C GLU A 126 -3.49 -11.66 -2.12
N ARG A 127 -3.03 -10.77 -3.01
CA ARG A 127 -1.65 -10.26 -3.00
C ARG A 127 -1.40 -9.32 -1.83
N ALA A 128 -2.36 -8.46 -1.55
CA ALA A 128 -2.30 -7.55 -0.40
C ALA A 128 -2.30 -8.33 0.93
N ASP A 129 -3.14 -9.36 1.05
CA ASP A 129 -3.19 -10.24 2.21
C ASP A 129 -1.88 -11.00 2.43
N ALA A 130 -1.30 -11.56 1.36
CA ALA A 130 0.00 -12.23 1.42
C ALA A 130 1.12 -11.28 1.89
N ALA A 131 1.13 -10.04 1.41
CA ALA A 131 2.09 -9.03 1.83
C ALA A 131 1.87 -8.62 3.29
N ARG A 132 0.63 -8.40 3.71
CA ARG A 132 0.26 -8.10 5.10
C ARG A 132 0.72 -9.18 6.06
N GLU A 133 0.49 -10.45 5.74
CA GLU A 133 0.93 -11.58 6.55
C GLU A 133 2.46 -11.59 6.70
N ALA A 134 3.21 -11.46 5.61
CA ALA A 134 4.66 -11.42 5.64
C ALA A 134 5.21 -10.27 6.51
N ILE A 135 4.65 -9.07 6.35
CA ILE A 135 5.02 -7.88 7.13
C ILE A 135 4.74 -8.12 8.61
N THR A 136 3.57 -8.68 8.95
CA THR A 136 3.19 -9.01 10.32
C THR A 136 4.16 -10.01 10.95
N LEU A 137 4.58 -11.05 10.22
CA LEU A 137 5.54 -12.03 10.69
C LEU A 137 6.93 -11.41 10.94
N ILE A 138 7.39 -10.52 10.05
CA ILE A 138 8.65 -9.78 10.25
C ILE A 138 8.54 -8.91 11.51
N CYS A 139 7.43 -8.21 11.73
CA CYS A 139 7.19 -7.40 12.93
C CYS A 139 7.20 -8.21 14.21
N ARG A 140 6.66 -9.42 14.18
CA ARG A 140 6.66 -10.36 15.32
C ARG A 140 8.02 -11.00 15.60
N GLY A 141 9.05 -10.67 14.82
CA GLY A 141 10.41 -11.12 15.04
C GLY A 141 10.83 -12.35 14.25
N MET A 142 9.99 -12.84 13.35
CA MET A 142 10.36 -14.01 12.54
C MET A 142 11.58 -13.72 11.65
N PRO A 143 12.54 -14.65 11.52
CA PRO A 143 13.69 -14.48 10.64
C PRO A 143 13.27 -14.30 9.18
N HIS A 144 13.91 -13.36 8.46
CA HIS A 144 13.59 -13.07 7.06
C HIS A 144 13.62 -14.33 6.16
N GLY A 145 14.60 -15.23 6.36
CA GLY A 145 14.71 -16.44 5.56
C GLY A 145 13.49 -17.37 5.68
N VAL A 146 12.85 -17.42 6.85
CA VAL A 146 11.60 -18.18 7.06
C VAL A 146 10.45 -17.50 6.34
N VAL A 147 10.33 -16.18 6.47
CA VAL A 147 9.29 -15.40 5.78
C VAL A 147 9.42 -15.52 4.27
N TYR A 148 10.62 -15.48 3.72
CA TYR A 148 10.85 -15.64 2.28
C TYR A 148 10.45 -17.04 1.77
N LYS A 149 10.68 -18.11 2.53
CA LYS A 149 10.20 -19.45 2.17
C LYS A 149 8.67 -19.52 2.12
N LEU A 150 7.99 -18.89 3.09
CA LEU A 150 6.53 -18.80 3.09
C LEU A 150 6.02 -17.99 1.87
N LEU A 151 6.66 -16.86 1.57
CA LEU A 151 6.33 -16.04 0.42
C LEU A 151 6.55 -16.78 -0.90
N GLN A 152 7.62 -17.55 -1.04
CA GLN A 152 7.85 -18.39 -2.23
C GLN A 152 6.73 -19.37 -2.46
N LYS A 153 6.26 -20.05 -1.40
CA LYS A 153 5.12 -20.97 -1.48
C LYS A 153 3.85 -20.22 -1.93
N LYS A 154 3.51 -19.10 -1.27
CA LYS A 154 2.36 -18.28 -1.64
C LYS A 154 2.45 -17.73 -3.06
N SER A 155 3.62 -17.33 -3.50
CA SER A 155 3.84 -16.84 -4.87
C SER A 155 3.51 -17.89 -5.93
N ARG A 156 3.82 -19.16 -5.67
CA ARG A 156 3.44 -20.26 -6.56
C ARG A 156 1.92 -20.44 -6.59
N GLU A 157 1.28 -20.47 -5.42
CA GLU A 157 -0.19 -20.59 -5.29
C GLU A 157 -0.92 -19.46 -6.02
N LEU A 158 -0.44 -18.21 -5.89
CA LEU A 158 -0.99 -17.04 -6.58
C LEU A 158 -0.86 -17.18 -8.11
N LYS A 159 0.31 -17.58 -8.61
CA LYS A 159 0.53 -17.79 -10.04
C LYS A 159 -0.31 -18.94 -10.62
N GLU A 160 -0.51 -20.01 -9.87
CA GLU A 160 -1.37 -21.12 -10.27
C GLU A 160 -2.84 -20.68 -10.37
N LYS A 161 -3.32 -19.85 -9.43
CA LYS A 161 -4.65 -19.24 -9.49
C LYS A 161 -4.81 -18.31 -10.70
N ASP A 162 -3.86 -17.41 -10.90
CA ASP A 162 -3.87 -16.51 -12.08
C ASP A 162 -3.95 -17.31 -13.38
N PHE A 163 -3.17 -18.40 -13.49
CA PHE A 163 -3.19 -19.26 -14.68
C PHE A 163 -4.51 -20.04 -14.84
N SER A 164 -5.15 -20.45 -13.74
CA SER A 164 -6.41 -21.20 -13.79
C SER A 164 -7.60 -20.36 -14.25
N LEU A 165 -7.55 -19.04 -14.06
CA LEU A 165 -8.57 -18.10 -14.51
C LEU A 165 -8.56 -17.86 -16.04
N TRP A 166 -7.48 -18.26 -16.73
CA TRP A 166 -7.34 -18.12 -18.18
C TRP A 166 -7.73 -19.39 -18.96
N LYS A 167 -8.14 -20.46 -18.29
CA LYS A 167 -8.68 -21.69 -18.89
C LYS A 167 -10.19 -21.73 -18.84
#